data_133e64448d3a6610310db3cf22db3955
#
_entry.id   133e64448d3a6610310db3cf22db3955
#
_cell.length_a   1.000
_cell.length_b   1.000
_cell.length_c   1.000
_cell.angle_alpha   90.00
_cell.angle_beta   90.00
_cell.angle_gamma   90.00
#
_symmetry.space_group_name_H-M   'P 1'
#
loop_
_entity.id
_entity.type
_entity.pdbx_description
1 polymer ?
#
loop_
_entity_poly.entity_id
_entity_poly.type
_entity_poly.pdbx_seq_one_letter_code
_entity_poly.pdbx_strand_id
1 'polypeptide(L)'
;MAINLNNVLNPDSYEFIVGDCLAVMGKLTQLQKKFDIILLDPPSFSTTAQSRFTTRGGTADLVASGLGLLDHNGLLIASSNHRKVDIAEYLKELRRGALLADCDLQVISLFGQPEDFPYPVTFPEGRYLKYAVCMKAGAFALQPQR
;
A
#
# COMPACT_ATOMS: atom_id res chain seq x y z
N MET A 1 -19.05 5.76 -11.71
CA MET A 1 -19.61 7.05 -11.23
C MET A 1 -18.44 7.99 -11.03
N ALA A 2 -18.22 8.93 -11.93
CA ALA A 2 -17.10 9.84 -11.82
C ALA A 2 -17.39 10.91 -10.78
N ILE A 3 -16.49 11.08 -9.85
CA ILE A 3 -16.58 12.12 -8.83
C ILE A 3 -15.91 13.36 -9.41
N ASN A 4 -16.65 14.12 -10.17
CA ASN A 4 -16.22 15.46 -10.57
C ASN A 4 -16.89 16.49 -9.64
N LEU A 5 -16.52 16.45 -8.37
CA LEU A 5 -17.14 17.30 -7.35
C LEU A 5 -16.76 18.77 -7.48
N ASN A 6 -15.68 19.11 -8.20
CA ASN A 6 -15.15 20.47 -8.21
C ASN A 6 -14.80 21.02 -9.60
N ASN A 7 -15.16 20.35 -10.70
CA ASN A 7 -14.79 20.71 -12.08
C ASN A 7 -13.27 20.96 -12.30
N VAL A 8 -12.44 20.43 -11.41
CA VAL A 8 -10.99 20.69 -11.42
C VAL A 8 -10.25 19.65 -12.26
N LEU A 9 -10.84 18.48 -12.47
CA LEU A 9 -10.18 17.39 -13.20
C LEU A 9 -10.81 17.23 -14.60
N ASN A 10 -9.96 17.25 -15.61
CA ASN A 10 -10.38 16.85 -16.96
C ASN A 10 -10.77 15.36 -16.92
N PRO A 11 -12.00 14.97 -17.29
CA PRO A 11 -12.45 13.57 -17.31
C PRO A 11 -11.54 12.64 -18.13
N ASP A 12 -10.85 13.16 -19.12
CA ASP A 12 -9.95 12.40 -20.01
C ASP A 12 -8.56 12.16 -19.37
N SER A 13 -8.30 12.74 -18.22
CA SER A 13 -7.00 12.64 -17.52
C SER A 13 -6.91 11.49 -16.52
N TYR A 14 -7.98 10.70 -16.32
CA TYR A 14 -8.01 9.58 -15.39
C TYR A 14 -8.76 8.37 -15.96
N GLU A 15 -8.36 7.19 -15.51
CA GLU A 15 -8.92 5.92 -15.92
C GLU A 15 -9.41 5.13 -14.70
N PHE A 16 -10.59 4.51 -14.82
CA PHE A 16 -11.12 3.58 -13.81
C PHE A 16 -11.07 2.17 -14.36
N ILE A 17 -10.32 1.30 -13.70
CA ILE A 17 -10.19 -0.10 -14.07
C ILE A 17 -10.86 -0.96 -13.00
N VAL A 18 -11.82 -1.76 -13.40
CA VAL A 18 -12.49 -2.75 -12.53
C VAL A 18 -11.89 -4.12 -12.79
N GLY A 19 -11.34 -4.75 -11.74
CA GLY A 19 -10.74 -6.06 -11.86
C GLY A 19 -9.97 -6.50 -10.61
N ASP A 20 -9.37 -7.68 -10.68
CA ASP A 20 -8.41 -8.13 -9.66
C ASP A 20 -7.17 -7.25 -9.72
N CYS A 21 -6.79 -6.62 -8.58
CA CYS A 21 -5.73 -5.62 -8.55
C CYS A 21 -4.36 -6.20 -8.94
N LEU A 22 -4.03 -7.44 -8.52
CA LEU A 22 -2.76 -8.06 -8.88
C LEU A 22 -2.69 -8.40 -10.38
N ALA A 23 -3.81 -8.85 -10.95
CA ALA A 23 -3.89 -9.09 -12.39
C ALA A 23 -3.77 -7.79 -13.20
N VAL A 24 -4.40 -6.70 -12.73
CA VAL A 24 -4.29 -5.37 -13.35
C VAL A 24 -2.86 -4.85 -13.26
N MET A 25 -2.24 -4.90 -12.06
CA MET A 25 -0.85 -4.49 -11.87
C MET A 25 0.11 -5.28 -12.76
N GLY A 26 -0.09 -6.60 -12.89
CA GLY A 26 0.70 -7.44 -13.79
C GLY A 26 0.62 -6.98 -15.24
N LYS A 27 -0.57 -6.62 -15.74
CA LYS A 27 -0.75 -6.06 -17.08
C LYS A 27 -0.05 -4.70 -17.23
N LEU A 28 -0.18 -3.81 -16.25
CA LEU A 28 0.49 -2.51 -16.25
C LEU A 28 2.01 -2.67 -16.29
N THR A 29 2.55 -3.65 -15.56
CA THR A 29 3.97 -3.99 -15.59
C THR A 29 4.42 -4.47 -16.98
N GLN A 30 3.64 -5.35 -17.63
CA GLN A 30 3.92 -5.79 -19.00
C GLN A 30 3.90 -4.62 -20.01
N LEU A 31 3.06 -3.63 -19.77
CA LEU A 31 2.99 -2.40 -20.56
C LEU A 31 4.06 -1.36 -20.16
N GLN A 32 4.97 -1.70 -19.26
CA GLN A 32 6.03 -0.83 -18.74
C GLN A 32 5.52 0.52 -18.19
N LYS A 33 4.30 0.53 -17.67
CA LYS A 33 3.74 1.72 -17.02
C LYS A 33 4.48 2.01 -15.72
N LYS A 34 4.71 3.30 -15.46
CA LYS A 34 5.31 3.81 -14.22
C LYS A 34 4.46 4.93 -13.64
N PHE A 35 4.50 5.07 -12.33
CA PHE A 35 3.72 6.03 -11.58
C PHE A 35 4.61 6.73 -10.53
N ASP A 36 4.36 8.00 -10.29
CA ASP A 36 5.05 8.79 -9.26
C ASP A 36 4.52 8.47 -7.87
N ILE A 37 3.22 8.14 -7.77
CA ILE A 37 2.55 7.83 -6.50
C ILE A 37 1.67 6.59 -6.70
N ILE A 38 1.77 5.65 -5.76
CA ILE A 38 0.89 4.49 -5.67
C ILE A 38 0.28 4.45 -4.27
N LEU A 39 -1.06 4.38 -4.21
CA LEU A 39 -1.79 4.20 -2.96
C LEU A 39 -2.37 2.78 -2.92
N LEU A 40 -2.08 2.06 -1.83
CA LEU A 40 -2.58 0.72 -1.55
C LEU A 40 -3.46 0.77 -0.30
N ASP A 41 -4.75 0.51 -0.48
CA ASP A 41 -5.74 0.40 0.60
C ASP A 41 -6.52 -0.92 0.49
N PRO A 42 -5.86 -2.06 0.76
CA PRO A 42 -6.50 -3.36 0.65
C PRO A 42 -7.57 -3.53 1.74
N PRO A 43 -8.65 -4.28 1.47
CA PRO A 43 -9.62 -4.61 2.49
C PRO A 43 -8.95 -5.41 3.63
N SER A 44 -9.41 -5.19 4.87
CA SER A 44 -8.99 -6.02 6.00
C SER A 44 -9.36 -7.47 5.72
N PHE A 45 -8.43 -8.38 5.92
CA PHE A 45 -8.62 -9.83 5.75
C PHE A 45 -9.58 -10.39 6.81
N SER A 46 -10.80 -9.96 6.85
CA SER A 46 -11.85 -10.59 7.62
C SER A 46 -12.73 -11.43 6.71
N THR A 47 -12.51 -12.74 6.76
CA THR A 47 -13.59 -13.74 6.65
C THR A 47 -14.31 -13.92 5.31
N THR A 48 -13.70 -13.80 4.18
CA THR A 48 -14.27 -14.49 3.03
C THR A 48 -13.34 -15.63 2.60
N ALA A 49 -13.82 -16.87 2.75
CA ALA A 49 -13.17 -18.09 2.29
C ALA A 49 -12.89 -18.12 0.77
N GLN A 50 -13.11 -17.02 0.09
CA GLN A 50 -12.93 -16.81 -1.34
C GLN A 50 -11.84 -15.81 -1.70
N SER A 51 -11.22 -15.10 -0.75
CA SER A 51 -10.14 -14.20 -1.12
C SER A 51 -8.87 -14.98 -1.40
N ARG A 52 -8.54 -15.12 -2.67
CA ARG A 52 -7.25 -15.65 -3.16
C ARG A 52 -6.04 -14.87 -2.61
N PHE A 53 -6.27 -13.79 -1.90
CA PHE A 53 -5.27 -13.02 -1.15
C PHE A 53 -4.60 -13.82 -0.01
N THR A 54 -5.28 -14.84 0.53
CA THR A 54 -4.74 -15.66 1.63
C THR A 54 -3.87 -16.81 1.17
N THR A 55 -3.90 -17.18 -0.10
CA THR A 55 -3.20 -18.36 -0.62
C THR A 55 -1.93 -18.06 -1.41
N ARG A 56 -1.67 -16.81 -1.77
CA ARG A 56 -0.42 -16.39 -2.43
C ARG A 56 -0.06 -14.96 -2.03
N GLY A 57 0.65 -14.79 -0.92
CA GLY A 57 1.51 -13.65 -0.66
C GLY A 57 0.94 -12.45 0.06
N GLY A 58 -0.35 -12.27 0.22
CA GLY A 58 -0.92 -11.24 1.10
C GLY A 58 -0.46 -9.79 0.79
N THR A 59 -0.25 -9.03 1.85
CA THR A 59 0.18 -7.61 1.78
C THR A 59 1.54 -7.44 1.11
N ALA A 60 2.49 -8.34 1.36
CA ALA A 60 3.84 -8.24 0.80
C ALA A 60 3.86 -8.34 -0.72
N ASP A 61 3.07 -9.23 -1.34
CA ASP A 61 3.00 -9.34 -2.81
C ASP A 61 2.31 -8.15 -3.44
N LEU A 62 1.28 -7.60 -2.77
CA LEU A 62 0.64 -6.37 -3.22
C LEU A 62 1.62 -5.19 -3.20
N VAL A 63 2.37 -5.05 -2.12
CA VAL A 63 3.43 -4.04 -1.98
C VAL A 63 4.50 -4.22 -3.05
N ALA A 64 4.99 -5.45 -3.26
CA ALA A 64 5.99 -5.74 -4.29
C ALA A 64 5.48 -5.39 -5.69
N SER A 65 4.25 -5.74 -6.01
CA SER A 65 3.62 -5.40 -7.29
C SER A 65 3.51 -3.88 -7.49
N GLY A 66 3.10 -3.16 -6.43
CA GLY A 66 3.07 -1.69 -6.44
C GLY A 66 4.45 -1.09 -6.65
N LEU A 67 5.47 -1.58 -5.93
CA LEU A 67 6.85 -1.11 -6.06
C LEU A 67 7.44 -1.38 -7.45
N GLY A 68 7.02 -2.47 -8.10
CA GLY A 68 7.38 -2.75 -9.50
C GLY A 68 6.86 -1.70 -10.48
N LEU A 69 5.71 -1.09 -10.18
CA LEU A 69 5.09 -0.03 -10.97
C LEU A 69 5.53 1.39 -10.56
N LEU A 70 6.07 1.54 -9.36
CA LEU A 70 6.48 2.83 -8.84
C LEU A 70 7.81 3.26 -9.48
N ASP A 71 7.90 4.52 -9.89
CA ASP A 71 9.13 5.08 -10.43
C ASP A 71 10.18 5.26 -9.32
N HIS A 72 11.42 5.57 -9.71
CA HIS A 72 12.49 5.86 -8.76
C HIS A 72 12.18 7.14 -7.98
N ASN A 73 12.37 7.11 -6.66
CA ASN A 73 11.96 8.16 -5.73
C ASN A 73 10.44 8.41 -5.68
N GLY A 74 9.62 7.56 -6.30
CA GLY A 74 8.18 7.63 -6.19
C GLY A 74 7.68 7.28 -4.78
N LEU A 75 6.45 7.69 -4.47
CA LEU A 75 5.84 7.52 -3.15
C LEU A 75 4.90 6.32 -3.13
N LEU A 76 5.16 5.38 -2.22
CA LEU A 76 4.21 4.35 -1.84
C LEU A 76 3.43 4.84 -0.61
N ILE A 77 2.12 4.94 -0.75
CA ILE A 77 1.21 5.18 0.36
C ILE A 77 0.48 3.87 0.63
N ALA A 78 0.66 3.29 1.80
CA ALA A 78 0.03 2.04 2.16
C ALA A 78 -0.79 2.18 3.43
N SER A 79 -1.98 1.60 3.46
CA SER A 79 -2.85 1.57 4.64
C SER A 79 -3.18 0.14 5.07
N SER A 80 -3.53 -0.02 6.33
CA SER A 80 -4.08 -1.24 6.87
C SER A 80 -5.02 -0.94 8.03
N ASN A 81 -6.23 -1.45 7.95
CA ASN A 81 -7.24 -1.38 9.01
C ASN A 81 -7.39 -2.69 9.78
N HIS A 82 -6.42 -3.61 9.65
CA HIS A 82 -6.48 -4.93 10.28
C HIS A 82 -6.16 -4.83 11.77
N ARG A 83 -7.15 -5.09 12.64
CA ARG A 83 -7.04 -4.92 14.10
C ARG A 83 -5.98 -5.81 14.77
N LYS A 84 -5.76 -7.02 14.24
CA LYS A 84 -4.82 -8.00 14.82
C LYS A 84 -3.37 -7.79 14.37
N VAL A 85 -3.12 -6.91 13.41
CA VAL A 85 -1.79 -6.58 12.93
C VAL A 85 -1.36 -5.29 13.61
N ASP A 86 -0.35 -5.38 14.45
CA ASP A 86 0.26 -4.20 15.05
C ASP A 86 1.17 -3.46 14.06
N ILE A 87 1.72 -2.33 14.48
CA ILE A 87 2.56 -1.50 13.65
C ILE A 87 3.85 -2.22 13.23
N ALA A 88 4.43 -3.03 14.13
CA ALA A 88 5.67 -3.75 13.86
C ALA A 88 5.46 -4.85 12.81
N GLU A 89 4.38 -5.61 12.94
CA GLU A 89 4.00 -6.61 11.94
C GLU A 89 3.64 -5.96 10.59
N TYR A 90 2.96 -4.81 10.62
CA TYR A 90 2.66 -4.06 9.40
C TYR A 90 3.93 -3.61 8.67
N LEU A 91 4.90 -3.06 9.39
CA LEU A 91 6.20 -2.66 8.82
C LEU A 91 7.02 -3.87 8.31
N LYS A 92 6.90 -5.04 8.94
CA LYS A 92 7.50 -6.27 8.41
C LYS A 92 6.92 -6.66 7.05
N GLU A 93 5.61 -6.52 6.86
CA GLU A 93 4.99 -6.81 5.56
C GLU A 93 5.45 -5.83 4.47
N LEU A 94 5.57 -4.52 4.79
CA LEU A 94 6.14 -3.54 3.86
C LEU A 94 7.59 -3.89 3.49
N ARG A 95 8.41 -4.26 4.49
CA ARG A 95 9.79 -4.70 4.27
C ARG A 95 9.86 -5.94 3.38
N ARG A 96 9.01 -6.95 3.62
CA ARG A 96 8.96 -8.15 2.78
C ARG A 96 8.62 -7.80 1.33
N GLY A 97 7.66 -6.91 1.11
CA GLY A 97 7.32 -6.42 -0.22
C GLY A 97 8.48 -5.71 -0.90
N ALA A 98 9.22 -4.87 -0.17
CA ALA A 98 10.40 -4.20 -0.69
C ALA A 98 11.51 -5.18 -1.10
N LEU A 99 11.78 -6.19 -0.25
CA LEU A 99 12.75 -7.24 -0.55
C LEU A 99 12.34 -8.07 -1.78
N LEU A 100 11.05 -8.39 -1.94
CA LEU A 100 10.54 -9.08 -3.12
C LEU A 100 10.66 -8.25 -4.40
N ALA A 101 10.61 -6.93 -4.28
CA ALA A 101 10.77 -5.98 -5.39
C ALA A 101 12.22 -5.56 -5.63
N ASP A 102 13.18 -6.12 -4.91
CA ASP A 102 14.61 -5.78 -4.96
C ASP A 102 14.86 -4.26 -4.83
N CYS A 103 14.18 -3.63 -3.89
CA CYS A 103 14.37 -2.21 -3.60
C CYS A 103 14.26 -1.95 -2.09
N ASP A 104 14.61 -0.73 -1.67
CA ASP A 104 14.42 -0.28 -0.31
C ASP A 104 13.23 0.71 -0.22
N LEU A 105 12.63 0.77 0.95
CA LEU A 105 11.56 1.70 1.31
C LEU A 105 12.00 2.55 2.50
N GLN A 106 12.06 3.86 2.29
CA GLN A 106 12.27 4.81 3.35
C GLN A 106 10.93 5.30 3.89
N VAL A 107 10.64 5.01 5.16
CA VAL A 107 9.42 5.52 5.80
C VAL A 107 9.59 7.01 6.07
N ILE A 108 8.80 7.84 5.38
CA ILE A 108 8.78 9.29 5.55
C ILE A 108 7.87 9.65 6.74
N SER A 109 6.71 9.01 6.80
CA SER A 109 5.72 9.30 7.84
C SER A 109 4.88 8.06 8.14
N LEU A 110 4.46 7.95 9.40
CA LEU A 110 3.65 6.87 9.91
C LEU A 110 2.51 7.46 10.74
N PHE A 111 1.28 7.16 10.36
CA PHE A 111 0.07 7.70 10.98
C PHE A 111 -0.84 6.60 11.52
N GLY A 112 -1.63 6.95 12.51
CA GLY A 112 -2.76 6.15 12.99
C GLY A 112 -4.09 6.79 12.61
N GLN A 113 -5.09 6.68 13.50
CA GLN A 113 -6.35 7.37 13.34
C GLN A 113 -6.14 8.89 13.36
N PRO A 114 -6.80 9.63 12.48
CA PRO A 114 -6.80 11.07 12.50
C PRO A 114 -7.62 11.62 13.67
N GLU A 115 -7.47 12.91 13.97
CA GLU A 115 -8.12 13.56 15.11
C GLU A 115 -9.65 13.60 15.00
N ASP A 116 -10.19 13.61 13.79
CA ASP A 116 -11.63 13.56 13.50
C ASP A 116 -12.23 12.15 13.60
N PHE A 117 -11.40 11.13 13.86
CA PHE A 117 -11.82 9.76 14.11
C PHE A 117 -11.24 9.23 15.44
N PRO A 118 -11.64 9.80 16.59
CA PRO A 118 -11.10 9.43 17.90
C PRO A 118 -11.60 8.04 18.32
N TYR A 119 -10.85 7.39 19.20
CA TYR A 119 -11.24 6.14 19.84
C TYR A 119 -11.30 6.32 21.36
N PRO A 120 -12.23 5.65 22.09
CA PRO A 120 -12.32 5.74 23.54
C PRO A 120 -11.10 5.10 24.21
N VAL A 121 -10.59 5.69 25.30
CA VAL A 121 -9.52 5.13 26.12
C VAL A 121 -9.90 3.75 26.69
N THR A 122 -11.19 3.54 26.95
CA THR A 122 -11.74 2.27 27.45
C THR A 122 -11.86 1.19 26.39
N PHE A 123 -11.61 1.52 25.13
CA PHE A 123 -11.65 0.59 23.99
C PHE A 123 -10.41 0.80 23.09
N PRO A 124 -9.21 0.42 23.57
CA PRO A 124 -7.95 0.62 22.85
C PRO A 124 -7.90 -0.11 21.49
N GLU A 125 -8.70 -1.16 21.31
CA GLU A 125 -8.86 -1.87 20.04
C GLU A 125 -9.44 -0.99 18.92
N GLY A 126 -10.02 0.14 19.28
CA GLY A 126 -10.42 1.19 18.34
C GLY A 126 -9.24 1.79 17.57
N ARG A 127 -8.01 1.72 18.12
CA ARG A 127 -6.77 2.15 17.45
C ARG A 127 -6.24 1.06 16.51
N TYR A 128 -6.82 0.92 15.36
CA TYR A 128 -6.48 -0.15 14.42
C TYR A 128 -5.91 0.32 13.07
N LEU A 129 -6.01 1.62 12.76
CA LEU A 129 -5.51 2.14 11.49
C LEU A 129 -3.99 2.27 11.52
N LYS A 130 -3.33 1.82 10.48
CA LYS A 130 -1.93 2.08 10.15
C LYS A 130 -1.89 2.68 8.76
N TYR A 131 -1.14 3.75 8.60
CA TYR A 131 -0.97 4.47 7.35
C TYR A 131 0.48 4.91 7.21
N ALA A 132 1.17 4.40 6.22
CA ALA A 132 2.57 4.68 5.98
C ALA A 132 2.74 5.41 4.65
N VAL A 133 3.52 6.48 4.67
CA VAL A 133 4.03 7.15 3.47
C VAL A 133 5.51 6.79 3.36
N CYS A 134 5.86 6.13 2.27
CA CYS A 134 7.21 5.63 2.05
C CYS A 134 7.73 6.12 0.69
N MET A 135 9.01 6.41 0.60
CA MET A 135 9.70 6.69 -0.65
C MET A 135 10.46 5.46 -1.12
N LYS A 136 10.30 5.09 -2.39
CA LYS A 136 11.10 4.05 -3.00
C LYS A 136 12.53 4.53 -3.19
N ALA A 137 13.47 3.86 -2.52
CA ALA A 137 14.90 4.06 -2.73
C ALA A 137 15.44 3.04 -3.74
N GLY A 138 16.68 3.23 -4.18
CA GLY A 138 17.36 2.32 -5.11
C GLY A 138 17.49 0.88 -4.57
N ALA A 139 18.20 0.03 -5.29
CA ALA A 139 18.43 -1.37 -4.89
C ALA A 139 18.90 -1.47 -3.44
N PHE A 140 18.45 -2.50 -2.75
CA PHE A 140 18.75 -2.75 -1.35
C PHE A 140 20.26 -2.89 -1.15
N ALA A 141 20.91 -1.83 -0.70
CA ALA A 141 22.28 -1.88 -0.25
C ALA A 141 22.31 -2.35 1.20
N LEU A 142 22.78 -3.56 1.45
CA LEU A 142 23.14 -4.00 2.80
C LEU A 142 24.10 -2.97 3.39
N GLN A 143 23.62 -2.08 4.26
CA GLN A 143 24.54 -1.25 5.04
C GLN A 143 25.33 -2.19 5.96
N PRO A 144 26.67 -2.19 5.89
CA PRO A 144 27.46 -2.94 6.84
C PRO A 144 27.11 -2.43 8.24
N GLN A 145 26.68 -3.34 9.12
CA GLN A 145 26.46 -3.01 10.51
C GLN A 145 27.76 -2.44 11.08
N ARG A 146 27.70 -1.17 11.50
CA ARG A 146 28.76 -0.57 12.31
C ARG A 146 28.56 -0.93 13.76
#